data_276827b5793689da1d796c1583dd995d
#
_entry.id   276827b5793689da1d796c1583dd995d
#
_cell.length_a   1.000
_cell.length_b   1.000
_cell.length_c   1.000
_cell.angle_alpha   90.00
_cell.angle_beta   90.00
_cell.angle_gamma   90.00
#
_symmetry.space_group_name_H-M   'P 1'
#
loop_
_entity.id
_entity.type
_entity.pdbx_description
1 polymer ?
#
loop_
_entity_poly.entity_id
_entity_poly.type
_entity_poly.pdbx_seq_one_letter_code
_entity_poly.pdbx_strand_id
1 'polypeptide(L)'
;LKNSGGSKEVAIIACEPTAVYASIRGDSFQHYIEASGYEVVSDLRAYSRQEDGYARMKEILATHPDIEAVFAENDPMAVGAASALAEMNRKDIILVGFNGDQIAIDAISNGLMEATVMQNPTEMGRITAQLADRILQGKQLDYSNEEKREIYVNVSIMTKEELNKTTERSDY
;
A
#
# COMPACT_ATOMS: atom_id res chain seq x y z
N LEU A 1 8.38 -10.49 -8.51
CA LEU A 1 9.51 -9.81 -9.16
C LEU A 1 10.17 -10.80 -10.11
N LYS A 2 10.36 -10.44 -11.36
CA LYS A 2 11.00 -11.32 -12.35
C LYS A 2 12.44 -11.59 -11.89
N ASN A 3 12.83 -12.87 -11.87
CA ASN A 3 14.22 -13.35 -11.66
C ASN A 3 15.14 -12.90 -12.82
N SER A 4 15.40 -11.62 -12.91
CA SER A 4 16.35 -11.04 -13.85
C SER A 4 17.39 -10.36 -12.99
N GLY A 5 18.60 -10.83 -12.90
CA GLY A 5 19.74 -10.28 -12.15
C GLY A 5 19.79 -8.76 -11.97
N GLY A 6 18.70 -8.18 -11.46
CA GLY A 6 18.49 -6.78 -11.17
C GLY A 6 19.24 -6.32 -9.93
N SER A 7 19.13 -5.04 -9.61
CA SER A 7 19.84 -4.40 -8.49
C SER A 7 19.40 -4.93 -7.13
N LYS A 8 18.17 -5.49 -7.05
CA LYS A 8 17.46 -5.86 -5.81
C LYS A 8 17.20 -4.68 -4.87
N GLU A 9 17.28 -3.48 -5.38
CA GLU A 9 17.00 -2.26 -4.64
C GLU A 9 15.51 -1.93 -4.68
N VAL A 10 14.96 -1.55 -3.54
CA VAL A 10 13.56 -1.11 -3.39
C VAL A 10 13.51 0.16 -2.55
N ALA A 11 12.41 0.90 -2.64
CA ALA A 11 12.22 2.13 -1.88
C ALA A 11 10.85 2.16 -1.19
N ILE A 12 10.76 2.97 -0.13
CA ILE A 12 9.53 3.28 0.59
C ILE A 12 9.22 4.76 0.47
N ILE A 13 7.97 5.10 0.17
CA ILE A 13 7.43 6.45 0.29
C ILE A 13 6.50 6.44 1.49
N ALA A 14 6.97 7.01 2.60
CA ALA A 14 6.34 6.92 3.90
C ALA A 14 5.38 8.09 4.18
N CYS A 15 4.35 7.82 4.99
CA CYS A 15 3.46 8.83 5.54
C CYS A 15 4.18 9.73 6.57
N GLU A 16 3.45 10.67 7.16
CA GLU A 16 3.91 11.51 8.25
C GLU A 16 4.21 10.68 9.52
N PRO A 17 5.17 11.12 10.38
CA PRO A 17 5.56 10.37 11.57
C PRO A 17 4.44 10.14 12.59
N THR A 18 3.39 10.95 12.56
CA THR A 18 2.21 10.83 13.45
C THR A 18 1.23 9.75 13.01
N ALA A 19 1.34 9.26 11.78
CA ALA A 19 0.52 8.18 11.24
C ALA A 19 1.08 6.81 11.66
N VAL A 20 0.99 6.46 12.94
CA VAL A 20 1.55 5.22 13.52
C VAL A 20 1.12 3.96 12.77
N TYR A 21 -0.15 3.89 12.35
CA TYR A 21 -0.67 2.77 11.56
C TYR A 21 0.02 2.61 10.19
N ALA A 22 0.45 3.72 9.60
CA ALA A 22 1.17 3.69 8.32
C ALA A 22 2.64 3.28 8.53
N SER A 23 3.30 3.76 9.58
CA SER A 23 4.67 3.31 9.92
C SER A 23 4.74 1.80 10.10
N ILE A 24 3.74 1.17 10.71
CA ILE A 24 3.68 -0.30 10.84
C ILE A 24 3.66 -0.98 9.46
N ARG A 25 3.02 -0.37 8.43
CA ARG A 25 3.03 -0.91 7.06
C ARG A 25 4.42 -0.87 6.45
N GLY A 26 5.11 0.27 6.56
CA GLY A 26 6.48 0.46 6.07
C GLY A 26 7.47 -0.47 6.76
N ASP A 27 7.46 -0.51 8.11
CA ASP A 27 8.32 -1.39 8.89
C ASP A 27 8.11 -2.88 8.54
N SER A 28 6.85 -3.29 8.36
CA SER A 28 6.51 -4.66 7.95
C SER A 28 6.99 -4.93 6.52
N PHE A 29 6.76 -4.01 5.58
CA PHE A 29 7.26 -4.15 4.22
C PHE A 29 8.77 -4.31 4.20
N GLN A 30 9.50 -3.42 4.90
CA GLN A 30 10.95 -3.50 4.99
C GLN A 30 11.40 -4.86 5.53
N HIS A 31 10.87 -5.28 6.66
CA HIS A 31 11.22 -6.56 7.28
C HIS A 31 11.09 -7.76 6.32
N TYR A 32 9.96 -7.86 5.62
CA TYR A 32 9.70 -9.01 4.75
C TYR A 32 10.41 -8.93 3.40
N ILE A 33 10.60 -7.73 2.84
CA ILE A 33 11.30 -7.58 1.56
C ILE A 33 12.81 -7.83 1.72
N GLU A 34 13.40 -7.38 2.84
CA GLU A 34 14.80 -7.68 3.18
C GLU A 34 15.00 -9.17 3.46
N ALA A 35 14.08 -9.82 4.16
CA ALA A 35 14.10 -11.28 4.33
C ALA A 35 14.01 -12.05 3.00
N SER A 36 13.48 -11.42 1.95
CA SER A 36 13.41 -11.96 0.58
C SER A 36 14.66 -11.65 -0.25
N GLY A 37 15.68 -11.01 0.34
CA GLY A 37 16.97 -10.73 -0.27
C GLY A 37 17.01 -9.46 -1.11
N TYR A 38 16.09 -8.51 -0.88
CA TYR A 38 16.11 -7.15 -1.41
C TYR A 38 16.68 -6.19 -0.38
N GLU A 39 17.09 -5.00 -0.81
CA GLU A 39 17.60 -3.92 0.02
C GLU A 39 16.71 -2.69 -0.07
N VAL A 40 16.27 -2.14 1.08
CA VAL A 40 15.56 -0.87 1.12
C VAL A 40 16.58 0.26 1.10
N VAL A 41 16.82 0.84 -0.07
CA VAL A 41 17.85 1.86 -0.28
C VAL A 41 17.37 3.29 -0.01
N SER A 42 16.06 3.49 0.12
CA SER A 42 15.46 4.79 0.38
C SER A 42 14.13 4.64 1.13
N ASP A 43 13.92 5.48 2.15
CA ASP A 43 12.67 5.68 2.87
C ASP A 43 12.43 7.18 3.03
N LEU A 44 11.55 7.75 2.20
CA LEU A 44 11.29 9.18 2.15
C LEU A 44 9.85 9.52 2.50
N ARG A 45 9.68 10.51 3.37
CA ARG A 45 8.36 10.96 3.81
C ARG A 45 7.69 11.90 2.83
N ALA A 46 6.40 11.63 2.56
CA ALA A 46 5.57 12.36 1.61
C ALA A 46 4.22 12.83 2.20
N TYR A 47 4.06 12.83 3.50
CA TYR A 47 2.96 13.41 4.28
C TYR A 47 1.55 13.13 3.75
N SER A 48 1.32 11.93 3.24
CA SER A 48 0.02 11.44 2.72
C SER A 48 -0.56 12.25 1.55
N ARG A 49 0.25 13.05 0.84
CA ARG A 49 -0.18 13.89 -0.27
C ARG A 49 0.37 13.41 -1.61
N GLN A 50 -0.44 13.58 -2.66
CA GLN A 50 -0.08 13.16 -4.02
C GLN A 50 1.12 13.95 -4.56
N GLU A 51 1.16 15.26 -4.37
CA GLU A 51 2.26 16.11 -4.81
C GLU A 51 3.59 15.77 -4.13
N ASP A 52 3.54 15.35 -2.84
CA ASP A 52 4.74 14.92 -2.15
C ASP A 52 5.21 13.55 -2.65
N GLY A 53 4.27 12.61 -2.90
CA GLY A 53 4.58 11.33 -3.50
C GLY A 53 5.30 11.47 -4.85
N TYR A 54 4.82 12.39 -5.70
CA TYR A 54 5.47 12.73 -6.97
C TYR A 54 6.90 13.27 -6.74
N ALA A 55 7.07 14.23 -5.82
CA ALA A 55 8.38 14.83 -5.53
C ALA A 55 9.37 13.80 -4.97
N ARG A 56 8.92 12.94 -4.02
CA ARG A 56 9.77 11.88 -3.44
C ARG A 56 10.18 10.84 -4.46
N MET A 57 9.29 10.46 -5.37
CA MET A 57 9.65 9.51 -6.43
C MET A 57 10.76 10.07 -7.34
N LYS A 58 10.69 11.34 -7.71
CA LYS A 58 11.77 11.99 -8.49
C LYS A 58 13.09 12.04 -7.71
N GLU A 59 13.05 12.30 -6.41
CA GLU A 59 14.23 12.30 -5.54
C GLU A 59 14.86 10.90 -5.44
N ILE A 60 14.03 9.86 -5.26
CA ILE A 60 14.47 8.47 -5.23
C ILE A 60 15.18 8.11 -6.54
N LEU A 61 14.57 8.41 -7.69
CA LEU A 61 15.16 8.09 -8.99
C LEU A 61 16.45 8.86 -9.30
N ALA A 62 16.60 10.05 -8.74
CA ALA A 62 17.82 10.83 -8.89
C ALA A 62 19.02 10.25 -8.13
N THR A 63 18.76 9.57 -7.01
CA THR A 63 19.80 8.96 -6.15
C THR A 63 19.95 7.46 -6.37
N HIS A 64 18.87 6.77 -6.74
CA HIS A 64 18.79 5.32 -6.94
C HIS A 64 18.09 5.00 -8.28
N PRO A 65 18.75 5.21 -9.42
CA PRO A 65 18.12 5.06 -10.74
C PRO A 65 17.77 3.60 -11.08
N ASP A 66 18.39 2.64 -10.41
CA ASP A 66 18.28 1.21 -10.72
C ASP A 66 17.29 0.46 -9.80
N ILE A 67 16.46 1.17 -9.01
CA ILE A 67 15.45 0.53 -8.15
C ILE A 67 14.46 -0.30 -8.97
N GLU A 68 14.02 -1.42 -8.39
CA GLU A 68 13.09 -2.36 -9.04
C GLU A 68 11.64 -2.17 -8.57
N ALA A 69 11.45 -1.73 -7.33
CA ALA A 69 10.11 -1.55 -6.77
C ALA A 69 10.03 -0.39 -5.77
N VAL A 70 8.81 0.15 -5.64
CA VAL A 70 8.46 1.16 -4.64
C VAL A 70 7.18 0.74 -3.93
N PHE A 71 7.20 0.80 -2.61
CA PHE A 71 6.02 0.73 -1.78
C PHE A 71 5.68 2.13 -1.25
N ALA A 72 4.48 2.62 -1.55
CA ALA A 72 3.94 3.83 -0.92
C ALA A 72 2.92 3.43 0.16
N GLU A 73 3.09 3.94 1.38
CA GLU A 73 2.28 3.57 2.54
C GLU A 73 0.79 3.96 2.40
N ASN A 74 0.44 4.79 1.40
CA ASN A 74 -0.95 5.06 1.01
C ASN A 74 -1.09 5.36 -0.49
N ASP A 75 -2.33 5.29 -0.99
CA ASP A 75 -2.66 5.45 -2.40
C ASP A 75 -2.46 6.87 -2.95
N PRO A 76 -2.77 7.97 -2.23
CA PRO A 76 -2.46 9.30 -2.75
C PRO A 76 -0.98 9.48 -3.10
N MET A 77 -0.06 9.03 -2.23
CA MET A 77 1.38 9.07 -2.52
C MET A 77 1.77 8.14 -3.66
N ALA A 78 1.16 6.93 -3.73
CA ALA A 78 1.39 5.98 -4.82
C ALA A 78 1.00 6.58 -6.17
N VAL A 79 -0.16 7.23 -6.28
CA VAL A 79 -0.60 7.89 -7.53
C VAL A 79 0.31 9.06 -7.91
N GLY A 80 0.81 9.81 -6.91
CA GLY A 80 1.84 10.82 -7.14
C GLY A 80 3.13 10.23 -7.72
N ALA A 81 3.62 9.15 -7.10
CA ALA A 81 4.78 8.41 -7.59
C ALA A 81 4.56 7.84 -9.00
N ALA A 82 3.38 7.28 -9.27
CA ALA A 82 3.00 6.80 -10.60
C ALA A 82 3.09 7.89 -11.68
N SER A 83 2.68 9.11 -11.33
CA SER A 83 2.76 10.27 -12.23
C SER A 83 4.22 10.63 -12.56
N ALA A 84 5.11 10.59 -11.57
CA ALA A 84 6.55 10.81 -11.77
C ALA A 84 7.19 9.72 -12.63
N LEU A 85 6.85 8.45 -12.39
CA LEU A 85 7.32 7.31 -13.20
C LEU A 85 6.86 7.43 -14.65
N ALA A 86 5.61 7.82 -14.88
CA ALA A 86 5.06 8.01 -16.22
C ALA A 86 5.77 9.15 -16.96
N GLU A 87 6.02 10.31 -16.31
CA GLU A 87 6.75 11.44 -16.88
C GLU A 87 8.19 11.05 -17.27
N MET A 88 8.85 10.24 -16.44
CA MET A 88 10.22 9.77 -16.68
C MET A 88 10.29 8.50 -17.53
N ASN A 89 9.14 8.02 -18.06
CA ASN A 89 8.99 6.80 -18.85
C ASN A 89 9.58 5.54 -18.16
N ARG A 90 9.50 5.44 -16.85
CA ARG A 90 9.97 4.32 -16.02
C ARG A 90 8.83 3.33 -15.75
N LYS A 91 8.53 2.51 -16.77
CA LYS A 91 7.50 1.43 -16.70
C LYS A 91 8.06 0.10 -16.17
N ASP A 92 9.33 0.06 -15.91
CA ASP A 92 10.07 -1.09 -15.40
C ASP A 92 9.96 -1.25 -13.87
N ILE A 93 9.57 -0.18 -13.16
CA ILE A 93 9.49 -0.14 -11.71
C ILE A 93 8.10 -0.61 -11.24
N ILE A 94 8.10 -1.58 -10.33
CA ILE A 94 6.87 -2.07 -9.69
C ILE A 94 6.44 -1.07 -8.61
N LEU A 95 5.24 -0.53 -8.72
CA LEU A 95 4.69 0.41 -7.75
C LEU A 95 3.46 -0.19 -7.08
N VAL A 96 3.49 -0.24 -5.75
CA VAL A 96 2.41 -0.75 -4.91
C VAL A 96 1.99 0.30 -3.90
N GLY A 97 0.66 0.49 -3.76
CA GLY A 97 0.03 1.39 -2.79
C GLY A 97 -0.67 0.65 -1.65
N PHE A 98 -1.39 1.41 -0.85
CA PHE A 98 -2.20 0.91 0.25
C PHE A 98 -3.40 1.85 0.48
N ASN A 99 -4.56 1.35 0.66
CA ASN A 99 -5.90 1.76 1.09
C ASN A 99 -6.97 1.10 0.20
N GLY A 100 -6.77 1.01 -1.12
CA GLY A 100 -7.78 0.62 -2.10
C GLY A 100 -8.65 1.80 -2.55
N ASP A 101 -8.08 3.00 -2.60
CA ASP A 101 -8.77 4.20 -3.04
C ASP A 101 -9.07 4.14 -4.55
N GLN A 102 -10.18 4.76 -4.99
CA GLN A 102 -10.58 4.74 -6.40
C GLN A 102 -9.49 5.27 -7.33
N ILE A 103 -8.73 6.30 -6.90
CA ILE A 103 -7.63 6.86 -7.69
C ILE A 103 -6.51 5.84 -7.96
N ALA A 104 -6.24 4.93 -7.02
CA ALA A 104 -5.26 3.85 -7.22
C ALA A 104 -5.83 2.75 -8.12
N ILE A 105 -7.12 2.42 -7.98
CA ILE A 105 -7.82 1.47 -8.85
C ILE A 105 -7.76 1.96 -10.31
N ASP A 106 -8.03 3.25 -10.55
CA ASP A 106 -7.93 3.87 -11.87
C ASP A 106 -6.48 3.82 -12.40
N ALA A 107 -5.48 4.09 -11.55
CA ALA A 107 -4.06 4.00 -11.91
C ALA A 107 -3.64 2.56 -12.28
N ILE A 108 -4.12 1.54 -11.54
CA ILE A 108 -3.89 0.12 -11.84
C ILE A 108 -4.54 -0.27 -13.16
N SER A 109 -5.79 0.15 -13.39
CA SER A 109 -6.51 -0.09 -14.66
C SER A 109 -5.74 0.45 -15.86
N ASN A 110 -5.14 1.64 -15.71
CA ASN A 110 -4.33 2.30 -16.73
C ASN A 110 -2.88 1.77 -16.83
N GLY A 111 -2.48 0.83 -15.98
CA GLY A 111 -1.14 0.23 -15.97
C GLY A 111 -0.04 1.16 -15.44
N LEU A 112 -0.41 2.12 -14.59
CA LEU A 112 0.50 3.05 -13.93
C LEU A 112 0.95 2.55 -12.54
N MET A 113 0.21 1.60 -11.97
CA MET A 113 0.52 0.91 -10.72
C MET A 113 0.30 -0.59 -10.90
N GLU A 114 1.04 -1.41 -10.17
CA GLU A 114 0.87 -2.87 -10.18
C GLU A 114 -0.29 -3.31 -9.28
N ALA A 115 -0.37 -2.76 -8.07
CA ALA A 115 -1.36 -3.15 -7.09
C ALA A 115 -1.59 -2.10 -6.01
N THR A 116 -2.69 -2.26 -5.28
CA THR A 116 -2.90 -1.65 -3.96
C THR A 116 -3.44 -2.68 -2.97
N VAL A 117 -3.04 -2.57 -1.70
CA VAL A 117 -3.61 -3.35 -0.60
C VAL A 117 -4.90 -2.68 -0.14
N MET A 118 -6.03 -3.29 -0.42
CA MET A 118 -7.36 -2.77 -0.06
C MET A 118 -7.71 -3.05 1.39
N GLN A 119 -8.08 -2.03 2.11
CA GLN A 119 -8.78 -2.15 3.40
C GLN A 119 -10.26 -2.51 3.16
N ASN A 120 -10.92 -3.00 4.21
CA ASN A 120 -12.36 -3.23 4.18
C ASN A 120 -13.08 -2.28 5.16
N PRO A 121 -13.29 -1.01 4.80
CA PRO A 121 -13.88 -0.01 5.70
C PRO A 121 -15.32 -0.36 6.10
N THR A 122 -16.08 -1.01 5.24
CA THR A 122 -17.44 -1.47 5.57
C THR A 122 -17.42 -2.50 6.69
N GLU A 123 -16.53 -3.50 6.60
CA GLU A 123 -16.40 -4.52 7.62
C GLU A 123 -15.82 -3.94 8.92
N MET A 124 -14.86 -3.01 8.83
CA MET A 124 -14.34 -2.29 9.99
C MET A 124 -15.45 -1.52 10.73
N GLY A 125 -16.29 -0.80 10.00
CA GLY A 125 -17.43 -0.09 10.56
C GLY A 125 -18.47 -1.03 11.20
N ARG A 126 -18.78 -2.16 10.54
CA ARG A 126 -19.69 -3.18 11.06
C ARG A 126 -19.16 -3.79 12.37
N ILE A 127 -17.90 -4.19 12.41
CA ILE A 127 -17.26 -4.73 13.62
C ILE A 127 -17.26 -3.68 14.73
N THR A 128 -16.90 -2.44 14.43
CA THR A 128 -16.90 -1.36 15.43
C THR A 128 -18.28 -1.16 16.05
N ALA A 129 -19.36 -1.17 15.27
CA ALA A 129 -20.72 -1.06 15.78
C ALA A 129 -21.09 -2.25 16.66
N GLN A 130 -20.73 -3.47 16.28
CA GLN A 130 -20.95 -4.67 17.10
C GLN A 130 -20.19 -4.64 18.42
N LEU A 131 -18.94 -4.15 18.41
CA LEU A 131 -18.13 -3.99 19.63
C LEU A 131 -18.77 -2.98 20.58
N ALA A 132 -19.23 -1.85 20.06
CA ALA A 132 -19.92 -0.83 20.85
C ALA A 132 -21.20 -1.41 21.50
N ASP A 133 -22.01 -2.15 20.76
CA ASP A 133 -23.21 -2.79 21.29
C ASP A 133 -22.87 -3.80 22.41
N ARG A 134 -21.86 -4.66 22.20
CA ARG A 134 -21.41 -5.62 23.23
C ARG A 134 -20.95 -4.91 24.52
N ILE A 135 -20.17 -3.82 24.39
CA ILE A 135 -19.71 -3.03 25.53
C ILE A 135 -20.89 -2.42 26.29
N LEU A 136 -21.85 -1.82 25.58
CA LEU A 136 -23.06 -1.23 26.20
C LEU A 136 -23.90 -2.28 26.92
N GLN A 137 -23.88 -3.54 26.49
CA GLN A 137 -24.56 -4.66 27.15
C GLN A 137 -23.72 -5.31 28.27
N GLY A 138 -22.55 -4.78 28.60
CA GLY A 138 -21.65 -5.33 29.62
C GLY A 138 -21.06 -6.73 29.24
N LYS A 139 -21.06 -7.08 27.94
CA LYS A 139 -20.49 -8.33 27.44
C LYS A 139 -18.99 -8.22 27.23
N GLN A 140 -18.30 -9.33 27.38
CA GLN A 140 -16.89 -9.43 27.05
C GLN A 140 -16.67 -9.33 25.53
N LEU A 141 -15.51 -8.82 25.14
CA LEU A 141 -15.05 -8.79 23.74
C LEU A 141 -14.20 -10.01 23.45
N ASP A 142 -14.34 -10.52 22.25
CA ASP A 142 -13.51 -11.59 21.72
C ASP A 142 -12.42 -10.95 20.85
N TYR A 143 -11.15 -11.12 21.20
CA TYR A 143 -10.02 -10.55 20.50
C TYR A 143 -9.37 -11.56 19.55
N SER A 144 -8.86 -11.09 18.42
CA SER A 144 -7.99 -11.88 17.53
C SER A 144 -6.60 -12.06 18.17
N ASN A 145 -6.18 -11.09 18.99
CA ASN A 145 -4.99 -11.14 19.83
C ASN A 145 -5.37 -10.66 21.23
N GLU A 146 -5.46 -11.59 22.18
CA GLU A 146 -5.85 -11.30 23.56
C GLU A 146 -4.85 -10.42 24.31
N GLU A 147 -3.55 -10.65 24.11
CA GLU A 147 -2.47 -9.91 24.80
C GLU A 147 -2.52 -8.42 24.43
N LYS A 148 -2.64 -8.12 23.13
CA LYS A 148 -2.70 -6.75 22.61
C LYS A 148 -4.11 -6.18 22.58
N ARG A 149 -5.14 -7.00 22.83
CA ARG A 149 -6.56 -6.64 22.73
C ARG A 149 -6.94 -6.10 21.35
N GLU A 150 -6.43 -6.75 20.31
CA GLU A 150 -6.63 -6.39 18.91
C GLU A 150 -7.66 -7.29 18.24
N ILE A 151 -8.46 -6.70 17.35
CA ILE A 151 -9.38 -7.41 16.46
C ILE A 151 -8.96 -7.14 15.02
N TYR A 152 -8.62 -8.22 14.30
CA TYR A 152 -8.11 -8.09 12.93
C TYR A 152 -9.24 -8.07 11.91
N VAL A 153 -9.11 -7.21 10.94
CA VAL A 153 -9.94 -7.17 9.74
C VAL A 153 -9.07 -7.53 8.53
N ASN A 154 -9.52 -8.48 7.74
CA ASN A 154 -8.77 -8.90 6.56
C ASN A 154 -8.65 -7.78 5.54
N VAL A 155 -7.49 -7.70 4.91
CA VAL A 155 -7.22 -6.89 3.73
C VAL A 155 -7.22 -7.79 2.49
N SER A 156 -7.35 -7.19 1.30
CA SER A 156 -7.20 -7.88 0.02
C SER A 156 -6.21 -7.15 -0.86
N ILE A 157 -5.75 -7.80 -1.92
CA ILE A 157 -4.86 -7.17 -2.90
C ILE A 157 -5.67 -6.93 -4.17
N MET A 158 -5.65 -5.69 -4.66
CA MET A 158 -6.24 -5.32 -5.93
C MET A 158 -5.13 -5.16 -6.96
N THR A 159 -5.19 -6.00 -7.99
CA THR A 159 -4.33 -5.95 -9.18
C THR A 159 -5.20 -5.75 -10.41
N LYS A 160 -4.59 -5.52 -11.57
CA LYS A 160 -5.32 -5.45 -12.83
C LYS A 160 -6.09 -6.75 -13.16
N GLU A 161 -5.53 -7.89 -12.80
CA GLU A 161 -6.20 -9.20 -12.99
C GLU A 161 -7.47 -9.30 -12.15
N GLU A 162 -7.41 -8.91 -10.86
CA GLU A 162 -8.58 -8.93 -9.98
C GLU A 162 -9.66 -7.94 -10.40
N LEU A 163 -9.27 -6.75 -10.92
CA LEU A 163 -10.21 -5.79 -11.50
C LEU A 163 -11.00 -6.37 -12.67
N ASN A 164 -10.31 -7.05 -13.59
CA ASN A 164 -10.95 -7.69 -14.74
C ASN A 164 -11.96 -8.77 -14.30
N LYS A 165 -11.60 -9.60 -13.33
CA LYS A 165 -12.50 -10.65 -12.77
C LYS A 165 -13.76 -10.05 -12.12
N THR A 166 -13.62 -8.89 -11.47
CA THR A 166 -14.75 -8.20 -10.82
C THR A 166 -15.71 -7.61 -11.83
N THR A 167 -15.21 -7.05 -12.92
CA THR A 167 -16.02 -6.48 -14.01
C THR A 167 -16.82 -7.57 -14.72
N GLU A 168 -16.23 -8.71 -15.01
CA GLU A 168 -16.91 -9.85 -15.64
C GLU A 168 -18.04 -10.45 -14.77
N ARG A 169 -17.97 -10.32 -13.43
CA ARG A 169 -19.01 -10.78 -12.50
C ARG A 169 -20.20 -9.82 -12.35
N SER A 170 -20.05 -8.56 -12.72
CA SER A 170 -21.12 -7.56 -12.62
C SER A 170 -22.05 -7.55 -13.85
N ASP A 171 -21.74 -8.29 -14.91
CA ASP A 171 -22.49 -8.35 -16.16
C ASP A 171 -23.49 -9.54 -16.20
N TYR A 172 -23.78 -10.19 -15.05
CA TYR A 172 -24.77 -11.28 -14.93
C TYR A 172 -25.91 -10.94 -13.95
#